data_558f2e1255d072aa8d2ac598116c8dd4
#
_entry.id   558f2e1255d072aa8d2ac598116c8dd4
#
_cell.length_a   1.000
_cell.length_b   1.000
_cell.length_c   1.000
_cell.angle_alpha   90.00
_cell.angle_beta   90.00
_cell.angle_gamma   90.00
#
_symmetry.space_group_name_H-M   'P 1'
#
loop_
_entity.id
_entity.type
_entity.pdbx_description
1 polymer ?
#
loop_
_entity_poly.entity_id
_entity_poly.type
_entity_poly.pdbx_seq_one_letter_code
_entity_poly.pdbx_strand_id
1 'polypeptide(L)'
;MTQRMKRNANMLKALHSCSKNDQKMLLKSAKPDLINAICDCLTNVVYGKIPISSQMKTKLRRKKKVLKELTDPKITTVRKKNLLVQHGGGIITNALGGIAKFLLGL
;
A
#
# COMPACT_ATOMS: atom_id res chain seq x y z
N MET A 1 -11.31 -6.46 -6.22
CA MET A 1 -10.44 -6.46 -5.00
C MET A 1 -10.24 -7.88 -4.51
N THR A 2 -9.04 -8.18 -4.01
CA THR A 2 -8.76 -9.49 -3.43
C THR A 2 -9.46 -9.67 -2.08
N GLN A 3 -9.59 -10.93 -1.64
CA GLN A 3 -10.13 -11.22 -0.31
C GLN A 3 -9.27 -10.61 0.80
N ARG A 4 -7.94 -10.62 0.61
CA ARG A 4 -7.02 -9.98 1.57
C ARG A 4 -7.29 -8.49 1.73
N MET A 5 -7.54 -7.80 0.63
CA MET A 5 -7.88 -6.37 0.67
C MET A 5 -9.17 -6.13 1.43
N LYS A 6 -10.18 -6.96 1.19
CA LYS A 6 -11.47 -6.87 1.90
C LYS A 6 -11.33 -7.12 3.39
N ARG A 7 -10.62 -8.19 3.76
CA ARG A 7 -10.39 -8.51 5.18
C ARG A 7 -9.66 -7.40 5.94
N ASN A 8 -8.77 -6.70 5.25
CA ASN A 8 -7.92 -5.68 5.86
C ASN A 8 -8.38 -4.26 5.58
N ALA A 9 -9.60 -4.07 5.06
CA ALA A 9 -10.10 -2.77 4.64
C ALA A 9 -10.02 -1.71 5.74
N ASN A 10 -10.41 -2.05 6.97
CA ASN A 10 -10.38 -1.11 8.09
C ASN A 10 -8.94 -0.69 8.44
N MET A 11 -8.00 -1.64 8.43
CA MET A 11 -6.59 -1.34 8.69
C MET A 11 -5.97 -0.53 7.56
N LEU A 12 -6.35 -0.79 6.32
CA LEU A 12 -5.89 0.00 5.16
C LEU A 12 -6.37 1.45 5.27
N LYS A 13 -7.62 1.65 5.70
CA LYS A 13 -8.15 3.00 5.95
C LYS A 13 -7.38 3.69 7.09
N ALA A 14 -7.10 2.97 8.18
CA ALA A 14 -6.35 3.50 9.31
C ALA A 14 -4.94 3.93 8.88
N LEU A 15 -4.26 3.11 8.09
CA LEU A 15 -2.93 3.43 7.55
C LEU A 15 -2.95 4.70 6.71
N HIS A 16 -3.98 4.88 5.88
CA HIS A 16 -4.11 6.08 5.07
C HIS A 16 -4.37 7.33 5.90
N SER A 17 -5.14 7.21 6.98
CA SER A 17 -5.64 8.34 7.77
C SER A 17 -4.71 8.77 8.89
N CYS A 18 -3.81 7.90 9.36
CA CYS A 18 -2.97 8.20 10.51
C CYS A 18 -1.71 9.00 10.12
N SER A 19 -1.00 9.51 11.13
CA SER A 19 0.28 10.20 10.93
C SER A 19 1.34 9.25 10.38
N LYS A 20 2.42 9.82 9.85
CA LYS A 20 3.55 9.02 9.35
C LYS A 20 4.19 8.17 10.44
N ASN A 21 4.29 8.72 11.65
CA ASN A 21 4.83 7.97 12.79
C ASN A 21 3.94 6.79 13.15
N ASP A 22 2.63 6.99 13.19
CA ASP A 22 1.67 5.93 13.46
C ASP A 22 1.65 4.88 12.36
N GLN A 23 1.75 5.29 11.08
CA GLN A 23 1.92 4.36 9.96
C GLN A 23 3.11 3.44 10.18
N LYS A 24 4.24 4.01 10.54
CA LYS A 24 5.47 3.25 10.74
C LYS A 24 5.32 2.24 11.88
N MET A 25 4.69 2.64 12.98
CA MET A 25 4.42 1.75 14.09
C MET A 25 3.48 0.62 13.70
N LEU A 26 2.40 0.93 12.99
CA LEU A 26 1.44 -0.07 12.50
C LEU A 26 2.11 -1.06 11.55
N LEU A 27 2.98 -0.58 10.67
CA LEU A 27 3.70 -1.44 9.74
C LEU A 27 4.67 -2.37 10.44
N LYS A 28 5.38 -1.87 11.46
CA LYS A 28 6.31 -2.69 12.24
C LYS A 28 5.61 -3.84 12.96
N SER A 29 4.39 -3.63 13.42
CA SER A 29 3.60 -4.64 14.12
C SER A 29 2.66 -5.42 13.21
N ALA A 30 2.62 -5.10 11.92
CA ALA A 30 1.68 -5.71 10.97
C ALA A 30 1.95 -7.20 10.76
N LYS A 31 0.87 -7.98 10.73
CA LYS A 31 0.91 -9.38 10.37
C LYS A 31 1.10 -9.55 8.86
N PRO A 32 1.62 -10.70 8.40
CA PRO A 32 1.83 -10.94 6.97
C PRO A 32 0.60 -10.69 6.10
N ASP A 33 -0.59 -11.01 6.57
CA ASP A 33 -1.82 -10.81 5.80
C ASP A 33 -2.04 -9.33 5.46
N LEU A 34 -1.80 -8.42 6.42
CA LEU A 34 -1.91 -6.98 6.18
C LEU A 34 -0.82 -6.50 5.21
N ILE A 35 0.41 -6.95 5.37
CA ILE A 35 1.50 -6.58 4.45
C ILE A 35 1.15 -7.00 3.03
N ASN A 36 0.67 -8.22 2.85
CA ASN A 36 0.26 -8.73 1.53
C ASN A 36 -0.94 -7.97 0.98
N ALA A 37 -1.88 -7.56 1.82
CA ALA A 37 -3.01 -6.73 1.40
C ALA A 37 -2.55 -5.36 0.87
N ILE A 38 -1.58 -4.73 1.53
CA ILE A 38 -0.99 -3.48 1.06
C ILE A 38 -0.34 -3.68 -0.31
N CYS A 39 0.40 -4.77 -0.48
CA CYS A 39 1.05 -5.09 -1.75
C CYS A 39 0.04 -5.39 -2.85
N ASP A 40 -1.08 -6.03 -2.53
CA ASP A 40 -2.20 -6.22 -3.48
C ASP A 40 -2.76 -4.86 -3.96
N CYS A 41 -2.92 -3.92 -3.04
CA CYS A 41 -3.36 -2.57 -3.36
C CYS A 41 -2.39 -1.89 -4.33
N LEU A 42 -1.10 -1.96 -4.03
CA LEU A 42 -0.06 -1.37 -4.87
C LEU A 42 -0.03 -2.01 -6.25
N THR A 43 -0.22 -3.32 -6.34
CA THR A 43 -0.30 -4.04 -7.59
C THR A 43 -1.45 -3.53 -8.45
N ASN A 44 -2.63 -3.35 -7.85
CA ASN A 44 -3.80 -2.83 -8.56
C ASN A 44 -3.59 -1.40 -9.06
N VAL A 45 -2.89 -0.57 -8.28
CA VAL A 45 -2.54 0.79 -8.69
C VAL A 45 -1.54 0.78 -9.86
N VAL A 46 -0.49 -0.02 -9.75
CA VAL A 46 0.56 -0.12 -10.78
C VAL A 46 -0.01 -0.60 -12.12
N TYR A 47 -0.92 -1.58 -12.08
CA TYR A 47 -1.55 -2.11 -13.30
C TYR A 47 -2.78 -1.31 -13.76
N GLY A 48 -3.04 -0.16 -13.15
CA GLY A 48 -4.10 0.74 -13.59
C GLY A 48 -5.51 0.28 -13.30
N LYS A 49 -5.70 -0.73 -12.45
CA LYS A 49 -7.03 -1.23 -12.06
C LYS A 49 -7.74 -0.29 -11.11
N ILE A 50 -6.99 0.54 -10.40
CA ILE A 50 -7.52 1.56 -9.50
C ILE A 50 -7.00 2.90 -10.00
N PRO A 51 -7.90 3.84 -10.36
CA PRO A 51 -7.46 5.14 -10.87
C PRO A 51 -6.87 5.99 -9.76
N ILE A 52 -5.77 6.66 -10.09
CA ILE A 52 -5.12 7.65 -9.22
C ILE A 52 -4.84 8.91 -10.03
N SER A 53 -4.67 10.04 -9.35
CA SER A 53 -4.39 11.31 -10.01
C SER A 53 -3.02 11.30 -10.69
N SER A 54 -2.82 12.20 -11.65
CA SER A 54 -1.53 12.37 -12.32
C SER A 54 -0.44 12.76 -11.35
N GLN A 55 -0.75 13.56 -10.33
CA GLN A 55 0.18 13.94 -9.29
C GLN A 55 0.66 12.72 -8.48
N MET A 56 -0.26 11.85 -8.11
CA MET A 56 0.07 10.61 -7.40
C MET A 56 0.91 9.68 -8.26
N LYS A 57 0.59 9.56 -9.56
CA LYS A 57 1.40 8.77 -10.50
C LYS A 57 2.83 9.27 -10.56
N THR A 58 3.03 10.59 -10.63
CA THR A 58 4.35 11.20 -10.66
C THR A 58 5.14 10.88 -9.38
N LYS A 59 4.50 11.01 -8.22
CA LYS A 59 5.13 10.69 -6.94
C LYS A 59 5.51 9.22 -6.83
N LEU A 60 4.66 8.32 -7.30
CA LEU A 60 4.92 6.88 -7.28
C LEU A 60 6.05 6.49 -8.23
N ARG A 61 6.19 7.17 -9.38
CA ARG A 61 7.30 6.92 -10.31
C ARG A 61 8.66 7.11 -9.67
N ARG A 62 8.79 8.04 -8.73
CA ARG A 62 10.04 8.27 -7.99
C ARG A 62 10.44 7.07 -7.14
N LYS A 63 9.50 6.21 -6.82
CA LYS A 63 9.70 4.98 -6.02
C LYS A 63 9.59 3.73 -6.86
N LYS A 64 9.88 3.82 -8.15
CA LYS A 64 9.70 2.73 -9.12
C LYS A 64 10.39 1.43 -8.69
N LYS A 65 11.63 1.51 -8.21
CA LYS A 65 12.39 0.32 -7.80
C LYS A 65 11.74 -0.36 -6.60
N VAL A 66 11.32 0.41 -5.61
CA VAL A 66 10.65 -0.12 -4.41
C VAL A 66 9.30 -0.73 -4.79
N LEU A 67 8.52 -0.06 -5.63
CA LEU A 67 7.23 -0.58 -6.10
C LEU A 67 7.39 -1.88 -6.87
N LYS A 68 8.44 -2.00 -7.67
CA LYS A 68 8.72 -3.23 -8.41
C LYS A 68 8.92 -4.42 -7.47
N GLU A 69 9.67 -4.24 -6.39
CA GLU A 69 9.85 -5.30 -5.38
C GLU A 69 8.55 -5.58 -4.62
N LEU A 70 7.81 -4.54 -4.22
CA LEU A 70 6.56 -4.70 -3.46
C LEU A 70 5.47 -5.42 -4.26
N THR A 71 5.50 -5.32 -5.58
CA THR A 71 4.50 -5.96 -6.44
C THR A 71 5.01 -7.27 -7.06
N ASP A 72 6.22 -7.70 -6.74
CA ASP A 72 6.80 -8.94 -7.23
C ASP A 72 6.41 -10.10 -6.30
N PRO A 73 5.67 -11.11 -6.80
CA PRO A 73 5.27 -12.25 -5.96
C PRO A 73 6.44 -13.11 -5.48
N LYS A 74 7.63 -12.98 -6.09
CA LYS A 74 8.83 -13.74 -5.69
C LYS A 74 9.53 -13.16 -4.48
N ILE A 75 9.27 -11.90 -4.15
CA ILE A 75 9.86 -11.24 -2.98
C ILE A 75 9.14 -11.69 -1.71
N THR A 76 9.89 -11.96 -0.65
CA THR A 76 9.31 -12.44 0.61
C THR A 76 8.50 -11.34 1.31
N THR A 77 7.53 -11.77 2.12
CA THR A 77 6.73 -10.84 2.94
C THR A 77 7.60 -10.06 3.92
N VAL A 78 8.63 -10.69 4.49
CA VAL A 78 9.58 -10.02 5.40
C VAL A 78 10.29 -8.88 4.69
N ARG A 79 10.78 -9.11 3.48
CA ARG A 79 11.44 -8.06 2.68
C ARG A 79 10.47 -6.94 2.36
N LYS A 80 9.25 -7.28 1.96
CA LYS A 80 8.20 -6.30 1.65
C LYS A 80 7.87 -5.43 2.87
N LYS A 81 7.74 -6.04 4.05
CA LYS A 81 7.51 -5.32 5.30
C LYS A 81 8.63 -4.32 5.58
N ASN A 82 9.89 -4.74 5.43
CA ASN A 82 11.04 -3.86 5.64
C ASN A 82 11.03 -2.68 4.66
N LEU A 83 10.71 -2.92 3.40
CA LEU A 83 10.58 -1.86 2.39
C LEU A 83 9.47 -0.87 2.75
N LEU A 84 8.33 -1.35 3.21
CA LEU A 84 7.22 -0.50 3.62
C LEU A 84 7.57 0.34 4.84
N VAL A 85 8.29 -0.22 5.81
CA VAL A 85 8.73 0.53 6.99
C VAL A 85 9.69 1.65 6.58
N GLN A 86 10.60 1.40 5.64
CA GLN A 86 11.59 2.38 5.19
C GLN A 86 10.99 3.44 4.27
N HIS A 87 10.10 3.06 3.36
CA HIS A 87 9.63 3.90 2.27
C HIS A 87 8.12 4.18 2.28
N GLY A 88 7.39 3.55 3.20
CA GLY A 88 5.94 3.48 3.15
C GLY A 88 5.21 4.82 3.28
N GLY A 89 5.80 5.80 3.98
CA GLY A 89 5.12 7.07 4.24
C GLY A 89 4.60 7.75 2.97
N GLY A 90 5.45 7.85 1.94
CA GLY A 90 5.05 8.44 0.65
C GLY A 90 4.22 7.49 -0.19
N ILE A 91 4.65 6.21 -0.29
CA ILE A 91 3.99 5.20 -1.13
C ILE A 91 2.58 4.93 -0.62
N ILE A 92 2.42 4.68 0.67
CA ILE A 92 1.12 4.34 1.26
C ILE A 92 0.16 5.52 1.14
N THR A 93 0.58 6.73 1.51
CA THR A 93 -0.28 7.91 1.44
C THR A 93 -0.75 8.15 0.02
N ASN A 94 0.13 8.05 -0.97
CA ASN A 94 -0.22 8.33 -2.36
C ASN A 94 -1.05 7.20 -3.00
N ALA A 95 -0.70 5.94 -2.73
CA ALA A 95 -1.41 4.80 -3.32
C ALA A 95 -2.75 4.56 -2.65
N LEU A 96 -2.79 4.54 -1.31
CA LEU A 96 -4.03 4.26 -0.57
C LEU A 96 -5.04 5.40 -0.68
N GLY A 97 -4.61 6.62 -1.01
CA GLY A 97 -5.53 7.73 -1.27
C GLY A 97 -6.50 7.42 -2.39
N GLY A 98 -6.03 6.80 -3.47
CA GLY A 98 -6.90 6.34 -4.56
C GLY A 98 -7.76 5.14 -4.18
N ILE A 99 -7.21 4.23 -3.40
CA ILE A 99 -7.87 2.99 -2.98
C ILE A 99 -8.93 3.25 -1.91
N ALA A 100 -8.74 4.24 -1.06
CA ALA A 100 -9.68 4.55 0.02
C ALA A 100 -11.11 4.73 -0.50
N LYS A 101 -11.27 5.33 -1.67
CA LYS A 101 -12.58 5.49 -2.31
C LYS A 101 -13.24 4.15 -2.59
N PHE A 102 -12.49 3.17 -3.06
CA PHE A 102 -13.00 1.83 -3.32
C PHE A 102 -13.30 1.08 -2.01
N LEU A 103 -12.44 1.21 -1.01
CA LEU A 103 -12.61 0.54 0.28
C LEU A 103 -13.79 1.10 1.07
N LEU A 104 -14.16 2.35 0.83
CA LEU A 104 -15.31 2.98 1.49
C LEU A 104 -16.64 2.60 0.83
N GLY A 105 -16.61 1.78 -0.21
CA GLY A 105 -17.84 1.35 -0.88
C GLY A 105 -18.48 2.43 -1.74
N LEU A 106 -17.69 3.33 -2.23
CA LEU A 106 -18.17 4.45 -3.02
C LEU A 106 -18.30 4.13 -4.48
#